data_37990c1d938fc4765761f340ce429e9f
#
_entry.id   37990c1d938fc4765761f340ce429e9f
#
_cell.length_a   1.000
_cell.length_b   1.000
_cell.length_c   1.000
_cell.angle_alpha   90.00
_cell.angle_beta   90.00
_cell.angle_gamma   90.00
#
_symmetry.space_group_name_H-M   'P 1'
#
loop_
_entity.id
_entity.type
_entity.pdbx_description
1 polymer ?
#
loop_
_entity_poly.entity_id
_entity_poly.type
_entity_poly.pdbx_seq_one_letter_code
_entity_poly.pdbx_strand_id
1 'polypeptide(L)'
;MRVRIESAGASLPGWWQRRKGSVWQAVMAGRRCLAASHHRPADVGVLVSAGVYRDGHVAEPAIAAYIQHRLGINIEFQGRPTLAFDLLNGGCGMLNAVQVVGAMLQAGQADAGMVVAGEANCDRRPDPASAVARSGAALLLDLSPCVGTGFGAFAFQTHEVDVELFSAVVSLAEPRGRLFIRRQARLEAAWLGYASGAVDEVLEKEGLTRDQVDLVVPAQISADFLSRLPEAIEFEAAKVVDFTANLPDTGSTSVFLAWQRLCAERQPPRGSRVLFLAFGSGLTVGAATYTV
;
A
#
# COMPACT_ATOMS: atom_id res chain seq x y z
N MET A 1 -5.74 22.33 1.52
CA MET A 1 -6.42 21.35 0.63
C MET A 1 -5.97 19.95 1.03
N ARG A 2 -6.85 18.95 0.99
CA ARG A 2 -6.49 17.54 1.22
C ARG A 2 -5.91 16.93 -0.06
N VAL A 3 -5.16 15.85 0.12
CA VAL A 3 -4.61 15.06 -0.98
C VAL A 3 -5.61 13.96 -1.31
N ARG A 4 -5.95 13.80 -2.58
CA ARG A 4 -6.87 12.74 -3.03
C ARG A 4 -6.14 11.67 -3.84
N ILE A 5 -6.78 10.51 -3.93
CA ILE A 5 -6.47 9.50 -4.93
C ILE A 5 -7.12 9.97 -6.23
N GLU A 6 -6.32 10.51 -7.16
CA GLU A 6 -6.80 10.97 -8.45
C GLU A 6 -7.07 9.79 -9.37
N SER A 7 -6.14 8.83 -9.39
CA SER A 7 -6.30 7.57 -10.09
C SER A 7 -5.63 6.42 -9.36
N ALA A 8 -6.05 5.19 -9.66
CA ALA A 8 -5.48 3.97 -9.11
C ALA A 8 -5.29 2.93 -10.20
N GLY A 9 -4.26 2.11 -10.04
CA GLY A 9 -3.96 1.00 -10.94
C GLY A 9 -3.56 -0.25 -10.18
N ALA A 10 -3.96 -1.41 -10.69
CA ALA A 10 -3.67 -2.71 -10.10
C ALA A 10 -3.04 -3.67 -11.12
N SER A 11 -2.20 -4.57 -10.65
CA SER A 11 -1.67 -5.70 -11.40
C SER A 11 -1.85 -6.98 -10.59
N LEU A 12 -2.69 -7.87 -11.11
CA LEU A 12 -2.82 -9.24 -10.62
C LEU A 12 -2.49 -10.14 -11.82
N PRO A 13 -1.34 -10.86 -11.80
CA PRO A 13 -0.88 -11.60 -12.96
C PRO A 13 -1.72 -12.86 -13.18
N GLY A 14 -2.09 -13.11 -14.44
CA GLY A 14 -2.60 -14.38 -14.87
C GLY A 14 -1.54 -15.50 -14.77
N TRP A 15 -1.97 -16.75 -14.90
CA TRP A 15 -1.09 -17.92 -14.76
C TRP A 15 0.14 -17.93 -15.69
N TRP A 16 0.06 -17.31 -16.88
CA TRP A 16 1.19 -17.19 -17.83
C TRP A 16 2.25 -16.16 -17.41
N GLN A 17 1.91 -15.28 -16.47
CA GLN A 17 2.79 -14.20 -16.00
C GLN A 17 3.52 -14.55 -14.70
N ARG A 18 3.46 -15.82 -14.27
CA ARG A 18 4.01 -16.31 -12.99
C ARG A 18 5.51 -16.07 -12.79
N ARG A 19 6.27 -15.76 -13.85
CA ARG A 19 7.72 -15.48 -13.78
C ARG A 19 8.06 -14.00 -13.73
N LYS A 20 7.07 -13.11 -13.79
CA LYS A 20 7.30 -11.66 -13.76
C LYS A 20 7.53 -11.18 -12.33
N GLY A 21 8.56 -10.36 -12.13
CA GLY A 21 9.01 -9.88 -10.85
C GLY A 21 8.24 -8.70 -10.28
N SER A 22 8.66 -8.23 -9.12
CA SER A 22 8.03 -7.13 -8.38
C SER A 22 8.06 -5.81 -9.15
N VAL A 23 9.20 -5.46 -9.76
CA VAL A 23 9.32 -4.27 -10.62
C VAL A 23 8.35 -4.31 -11.80
N TRP A 24 8.18 -5.49 -12.43
CA TRP A 24 7.21 -5.62 -13.52
C TRP A 24 5.77 -5.40 -13.03
N GLN A 25 5.41 -5.96 -11.86
CA GLN A 25 4.08 -5.77 -11.27
C GLN A 25 3.81 -4.30 -10.96
N ALA A 26 4.76 -3.62 -10.34
CA ALA A 26 4.70 -2.19 -10.05
C ALA A 26 4.52 -1.36 -11.33
N VAL A 27 5.31 -1.63 -12.37
CA VAL A 27 5.22 -0.94 -13.67
C VAL A 27 3.87 -1.17 -14.34
N MET A 28 3.32 -2.38 -14.30
CA MET A 28 1.99 -2.66 -14.88
C MET A 28 0.88 -1.92 -14.13
N ALA A 29 0.94 -1.88 -12.80
CA ALA A 29 0.03 -1.08 -11.99
C ALA A 29 0.18 0.42 -12.30
N GLY A 30 1.41 0.93 -12.33
CA GLY A 30 1.70 2.33 -12.66
C GLY A 30 1.20 2.73 -14.05
N ARG A 31 1.38 1.89 -15.08
CA ARG A 31 0.84 2.15 -16.43
C ARG A 31 -0.68 2.25 -16.45
N ARG A 32 -1.39 1.37 -15.73
CA ARG A 32 -2.84 1.42 -15.63
C ARG A 32 -3.30 2.65 -14.86
N CYS A 33 -2.59 3.03 -13.81
CA CYS A 33 -2.84 4.24 -13.03
C CYS A 33 -2.69 5.49 -13.91
N LEU A 34 -1.57 5.64 -14.64
CA LEU A 34 -1.34 6.74 -15.57
C LEU A 34 -2.37 6.79 -16.72
N ALA A 35 -2.75 5.64 -17.24
CA ALA A 35 -3.77 5.56 -18.31
C ALA A 35 -5.17 5.98 -17.85
N ALA A 36 -5.48 5.86 -16.56
CA ALA A 36 -6.74 6.30 -15.96
C ALA A 36 -6.69 7.76 -15.46
N SER A 37 -5.51 8.37 -15.45
CA SER A 37 -5.27 9.72 -14.92
C SER A 37 -5.44 10.80 -16.00
N HIS A 38 -5.77 12.02 -15.56
CA HIS A 38 -5.66 13.22 -16.39
C HIS A 38 -4.26 13.85 -16.35
N HIS A 39 -3.39 13.43 -15.43
CA HIS A 39 -1.99 13.84 -15.40
C HIS A 39 -1.14 13.05 -16.40
N ARG A 40 -0.18 13.73 -16.99
CA ARG A 40 0.82 13.09 -17.88
C ARG A 40 1.98 12.56 -17.05
N PRO A 41 2.78 11.61 -17.56
CA PRO A 41 4.02 11.19 -16.89
C PRO A 41 4.96 12.35 -16.52
N ALA A 42 4.98 13.42 -17.32
CA ALA A 42 5.79 14.61 -17.07
C ALA A 42 5.33 15.47 -15.88
N ASP A 43 4.08 15.29 -15.42
CA ASP A 43 3.51 16.05 -14.31
C ASP A 43 3.85 15.41 -12.95
N VAL A 44 4.37 14.17 -12.95
CA VAL A 44 4.74 13.42 -11.74
C VAL A 44 6.06 13.94 -11.19
N GLY A 45 6.01 14.78 -10.15
CA GLY A 45 7.21 15.36 -9.53
C GLY A 45 7.80 14.52 -8.39
N VAL A 46 7.06 13.54 -7.86
CA VAL A 46 7.56 12.59 -6.86
C VAL A 46 7.04 11.18 -7.14
N LEU A 47 7.92 10.18 -7.02
CA LEU A 47 7.58 8.76 -7.15
C LEU A 47 8.16 7.97 -5.97
N VAL A 48 7.31 7.30 -5.20
CA VAL A 48 7.73 6.47 -4.07
C VAL A 48 7.38 5.01 -4.33
N SER A 49 8.39 4.14 -4.28
CA SER A 49 8.19 2.68 -4.31
C SER A 49 8.14 2.12 -2.90
N ALA A 50 7.04 1.44 -2.56
CA ALA A 50 6.79 0.87 -1.23
C ALA A 50 6.77 -0.67 -1.21
N GLY A 51 7.07 -1.34 -2.33
CA GLY A 51 7.12 -2.80 -2.40
C GLY A 51 8.27 -3.39 -1.60
N VAL A 52 7.99 -4.45 -0.84
CA VAL A 52 8.98 -5.10 0.04
C VAL A 52 9.90 -6.04 -0.73
N TYR A 53 9.35 -6.82 -1.66
CA TYR A 53 10.14 -7.74 -2.47
C TYR A 53 10.90 -7.01 -3.56
N ARG A 54 12.20 -7.31 -3.68
CA ARG A 54 13.09 -6.72 -4.68
C ARG A 54 13.58 -7.80 -5.64
N ASP A 55 13.40 -7.57 -6.93
CA ASP A 55 13.88 -8.49 -7.97
C ASP A 55 15.40 -8.68 -7.85
N GLY A 56 15.84 -9.95 -7.71
CA GLY A 56 17.26 -10.27 -7.57
C GLY A 56 17.92 -9.70 -6.30
N HIS A 57 17.14 -9.32 -5.29
CA HIS A 57 17.59 -8.73 -4.02
C HIS A 57 18.47 -7.48 -4.23
N VAL A 58 18.15 -6.68 -5.24
CA VAL A 58 18.89 -5.44 -5.56
C VAL A 58 18.81 -4.46 -4.39
N ALA A 59 19.95 -4.04 -3.88
CA ALA A 59 20.06 -3.00 -2.87
C ALA A 59 20.13 -1.60 -3.51
N GLU A 60 20.92 -1.45 -4.59
CA GLU A 60 21.10 -0.23 -5.36
C GLU A 60 21.01 -0.52 -6.88
N PRO A 61 20.47 0.39 -7.69
CA PRO A 61 19.81 1.64 -7.30
C PRO A 61 18.42 1.41 -6.65
N ALA A 62 17.80 2.49 -6.16
CA ALA A 62 16.41 2.44 -5.66
C ALA A 62 15.47 1.81 -6.70
N ILE A 63 14.56 0.95 -6.27
CA ILE A 63 13.56 0.33 -7.15
C ILE A 63 12.66 1.38 -7.83
N ALA A 64 12.40 2.48 -7.12
CA ALA A 64 11.69 3.64 -7.68
C ALA A 64 12.32 4.16 -8.97
N ALA A 65 13.66 4.20 -9.06
CA ALA A 65 14.37 4.66 -10.28
C ALA A 65 14.14 3.72 -11.48
N TYR A 66 14.11 2.41 -11.25
CA TYR A 66 13.75 1.43 -12.30
C TYR A 66 12.31 1.59 -12.76
N ILE A 67 11.40 1.82 -11.82
CA ILE A 67 9.97 2.01 -12.11
C ILE A 67 9.78 3.32 -12.87
N GLN A 68 10.38 4.42 -12.43
CA GLN A 68 10.37 5.73 -13.09
C GLN A 68 10.79 5.60 -14.55
N HIS A 69 11.96 5.00 -14.79
CA HIS A 69 12.49 4.80 -16.13
C HIS A 69 11.53 3.99 -17.03
N ARG A 70 10.98 2.87 -16.53
CA ARG A 70 10.07 2.00 -17.29
C ARG A 70 8.68 2.58 -17.52
N LEU A 71 8.26 3.56 -16.70
CA LEU A 71 7.02 4.32 -16.88
C LEU A 71 7.20 5.51 -17.81
N GLY A 72 8.44 5.89 -18.15
CA GLY A 72 8.73 7.06 -18.95
C GLY A 72 8.50 8.38 -18.21
N ILE A 73 8.62 8.40 -16.89
CA ILE A 73 8.40 9.58 -16.08
C ILE A 73 9.66 10.43 -16.08
N ASN A 74 9.59 11.62 -16.73
CA ASN A 74 10.65 12.64 -16.77
C ASN A 74 12.06 12.09 -17.09
N ILE A 75 12.18 11.17 -18.04
CA ILE A 75 13.48 10.57 -18.41
C ILE A 75 14.38 11.51 -19.23
N GLU A 76 13.84 12.56 -19.83
CA GLU A 76 14.57 13.45 -20.71
C GLU A 76 14.89 14.83 -20.08
N PHE A 77 14.72 15.00 -18.78
CA PHE A 77 14.92 16.29 -18.08
C PHE A 77 14.17 17.48 -18.69
N GLN A 78 13.07 17.23 -19.37
CA GLN A 78 12.21 18.28 -19.92
C GLN A 78 11.21 18.73 -18.85
N GLY A 79 11.65 19.61 -17.94
CA GLY A 79 10.78 20.13 -16.88
C GLY A 79 11.36 19.98 -15.48
N ARG A 80 10.48 19.90 -14.46
CA ARG A 80 10.90 19.65 -13.08
C ARG A 80 11.35 18.18 -12.93
N PRO A 81 12.50 17.93 -12.28
CA PRO A 81 12.97 16.57 -12.05
C PRO A 81 12.00 15.82 -11.12
N THR A 82 11.82 14.53 -11.35
CA THR A 82 11.08 13.65 -10.42
C THR A 82 12.00 13.18 -9.32
N LEU A 83 11.61 13.41 -8.05
CA LEU A 83 12.25 12.77 -6.91
C LEU A 83 11.74 11.34 -6.80
N ALA A 84 12.62 10.35 -7.00
CA ALA A 84 12.28 8.94 -6.91
C ALA A 84 13.07 8.23 -5.81
N PHE A 85 12.38 7.57 -4.87
CA PHE A 85 13.00 6.85 -3.76
C PHE A 85 12.13 5.69 -3.27
N ASP A 86 12.74 4.78 -2.48
CA ASP A 86 12.05 3.65 -1.86
C ASP A 86 11.71 3.97 -0.40
N LEU A 87 10.52 3.55 0.04
CA LEU A 87 10.06 3.61 1.41
C LEU A 87 9.57 2.22 1.83
N LEU A 88 10.21 1.60 2.82
CA LEU A 88 9.89 0.25 3.25
C LEU A 88 9.33 0.25 4.67
N ASN A 89 8.11 -0.26 4.83
CA ASN A 89 7.50 -0.53 6.14
C ASN A 89 6.48 -1.70 6.03
N GLY A 90 6.91 -2.81 5.44
CA GLY A 90 6.05 -3.98 5.29
C GLY A 90 4.70 -3.65 4.66
N GLY A 91 3.62 -4.21 5.18
CA GLY A 91 2.26 -3.94 4.71
C GLY A 91 1.77 -2.50 4.92
N CYS A 92 2.42 -1.71 5.78
CA CYS A 92 2.12 -0.28 5.98
C CYS A 92 2.80 0.63 4.95
N GLY A 93 3.76 0.11 4.15
CA GLY A 93 4.62 0.92 3.30
C GLY A 93 3.89 1.85 2.34
N MET A 94 2.85 1.36 1.63
CA MET A 94 2.08 2.22 0.73
C MET A 94 1.31 3.31 1.47
N LEU A 95 0.75 3.03 2.65
CA LEU A 95 0.03 4.04 3.43
C LEU A 95 0.97 5.11 3.98
N ASN A 96 2.18 4.72 4.43
CA ASN A 96 3.24 5.67 4.78
C ASN A 96 3.67 6.52 3.58
N ALA A 97 3.83 5.91 2.41
CA ALA A 97 4.20 6.62 1.18
C ALA A 97 3.13 7.64 0.77
N VAL A 98 1.83 7.31 0.94
CA VAL A 98 0.72 8.24 0.72
C VAL A 98 0.84 9.47 1.63
N GLN A 99 1.14 9.27 2.92
CA GLN A 99 1.34 10.38 3.86
C GLN A 99 2.54 11.26 3.46
N VAL A 100 3.67 10.66 3.11
CA VAL A 100 4.89 11.38 2.70
C VAL A 100 4.66 12.16 1.42
N VAL A 101 4.13 11.51 0.38
CA VAL A 101 3.82 12.18 -0.90
C VAL A 101 2.79 13.28 -0.68
N GLY A 102 1.76 13.00 0.14
CA GLY A 102 0.75 14.00 0.49
C GLY A 102 1.33 15.25 1.13
N ALA A 103 2.26 15.09 2.07
CA ALA A 103 2.96 16.23 2.70
C ALA A 103 3.78 17.03 1.68
N MET A 104 4.44 16.36 0.72
CA MET A 104 5.20 17.02 -0.34
C MET A 104 4.30 17.81 -1.30
N LEU A 105 3.13 17.26 -1.67
CA LEU A 105 2.14 17.96 -2.49
C LEU A 105 1.58 19.19 -1.77
N GLN A 106 1.25 19.05 -0.48
CA GLN A 106 0.75 20.17 0.34
C GLN A 106 1.80 21.26 0.55
N ALA A 107 3.08 20.90 0.58
CA ALA A 107 4.22 21.83 0.63
C ALA A 107 4.57 22.46 -0.74
N GLY A 108 3.83 22.14 -1.82
CA GLY A 108 4.07 22.66 -3.17
C GLY A 108 5.35 22.14 -3.82
N GLN A 109 5.88 21.00 -3.36
CA GLN A 109 7.09 20.40 -3.94
C GLN A 109 6.81 19.74 -5.29
N ALA A 110 5.58 19.30 -5.53
CA ALA A 110 5.12 18.68 -6.76
C ALA A 110 3.62 18.95 -6.96
N ASP A 111 3.15 18.87 -8.21
CA ASP A 111 1.73 19.02 -8.54
C ASP A 111 1.01 17.67 -8.49
N ALA A 112 1.72 16.60 -8.85
CA ALA A 112 1.24 15.21 -8.73
C ALA A 112 2.36 14.30 -8.22
N GLY A 113 1.97 13.25 -7.49
CA GLY A 113 2.88 12.25 -6.95
C GLY A 113 2.36 10.83 -7.13
N MET A 114 3.25 9.89 -7.39
CA MET A 114 2.91 8.48 -7.54
C MET A 114 3.44 7.66 -6.37
N VAL A 115 2.55 6.88 -5.76
CA VAL A 115 2.90 5.80 -4.83
C VAL A 115 2.70 4.48 -5.56
N VAL A 116 3.71 3.62 -5.56
CA VAL A 116 3.65 2.35 -6.27
C VAL A 116 4.29 1.24 -5.46
N ALA A 117 3.72 0.04 -5.52
CA ALA A 117 4.32 -1.15 -4.95
C ALA A 117 4.17 -2.33 -5.90
N GLY A 118 5.11 -3.25 -5.82
CA GLY A 118 5.04 -4.54 -6.50
C GLY A 118 5.56 -5.63 -5.60
N GLU A 119 4.81 -6.72 -5.50
CA GLU A 119 5.15 -7.88 -4.69
C GLU A 119 5.30 -9.12 -5.56
N ALA A 120 6.46 -9.73 -5.51
CA ALA A 120 6.72 -10.99 -6.17
C ALA A 120 7.98 -11.63 -5.59
N ASN A 121 7.85 -12.77 -4.91
CA ASN A 121 9.03 -13.57 -4.61
C ASN A 121 9.50 -14.28 -5.89
N CYS A 122 10.68 -13.92 -6.38
CA CYS A 122 11.29 -14.43 -7.60
C CYS A 122 12.39 -15.46 -7.35
N ASP A 123 12.58 -15.91 -6.12
CA ASP A 123 13.53 -16.95 -5.78
C ASP A 123 13.23 -18.24 -6.55
N ARG A 124 14.27 -18.95 -6.97
CA ARG A 124 14.11 -20.24 -7.67
C ARG A 124 13.42 -21.30 -6.79
N ARG A 125 13.63 -21.20 -5.48
CA ARG A 125 13.02 -22.04 -4.44
C ARG A 125 12.53 -21.09 -3.34
N PRO A 126 11.35 -20.47 -3.51
CA PRO A 126 10.83 -19.55 -2.53
C PRO A 126 10.59 -20.27 -1.21
N ASP A 127 10.79 -19.56 -0.11
CA ASP A 127 10.42 -20.03 1.21
C ASP A 127 8.90 -20.26 1.23
N PRO A 128 8.41 -21.43 1.67
CA PRO A 128 6.97 -21.69 1.80
C PRO A 128 6.24 -20.66 2.70
N ALA A 129 6.94 -20.07 3.67
CA ALA A 129 6.42 -19.00 4.51
C ALA A 129 6.25 -17.67 3.76
N SER A 130 6.82 -17.53 2.55
CA SER A 130 6.63 -16.36 1.68
C SER A 130 5.30 -16.45 0.90
N ALA A 131 4.19 -16.46 1.62
CA ALA A 131 2.85 -16.65 1.05
C ALA A 131 2.27 -15.44 0.33
N VAL A 132 3.04 -14.35 0.17
CA VAL A 132 2.56 -13.14 -0.49
C VAL A 132 2.34 -13.38 -1.99
N ALA A 133 1.15 -13.11 -2.45
CA ALA A 133 0.79 -13.30 -3.86
C ALA A 133 1.42 -12.20 -4.73
N ARG A 134 1.76 -12.57 -5.96
CA ARG A 134 2.29 -11.62 -6.94
C ARG A 134 1.26 -10.56 -7.28
N SER A 135 1.63 -9.31 -7.12
CA SER A 135 0.71 -8.19 -7.28
C SER A 135 1.44 -6.88 -7.53
N GLY A 136 0.70 -5.90 -8.00
CA GLY A 136 1.14 -4.52 -8.08
C GLY A 136 -0.02 -3.58 -7.79
N ALA A 137 0.24 -2.51 -7.08
CA ALA A 137 -0.69 -1.41 -6.86
C ALA A 137 0.01 -0.08 -7.14
N ALA A 138 -0.73 0.88 -7.67
CA ALA A 138 -0.25 2.24 -7.87
C ALA A 138 -1.39 3.23 -7.61
N LEU A 139 -1.04 4.35 -7.01
CA LEU A 139 -1.89 5.50 -6.82
C LEU A 139 -1.22 6.72 -7.42
N LEU A 140 -1.97 7.53 -8.14
CA LEU A 140 -1.60 8.90 -8.44
C LEU A 140 -2.35 9.82 -7.50
N LEU A 141 -1.62 10.72 -6.87
CA LEU A 141 -2.11 11.65 -5.85
C LEU A 141 -1.95 13.07 -6.36
N ASP A 142 -2.96 13.90 -6.11
CA ASP A 142 -2.91 15.34 -6.31
C ASP A 142 -3.66 16.09 -5.19
N LEU A 143 -3.65 17.42 -5.22
CA LEU A 143 -4.45 18.22 -4.31
C LEU A 143 -5.90 18.24 -4.77
N SER A 144 -6.81 17.86 -3.87
CA SER A 144 -8.24 17.87 -4.18
C SER A 144 -8.76 19.27 -4.49
N PRO A 145 -9.46 19.48 -5.62
CA PRO A 145 -10.15 20.74 -5.88
C PRO A 145 -11.39 20.93 -5.00
N CYS A 146 -11.89 19.84 -4.39
CA CYS A 146 -13.08 19.88 -3.53
C CYS A 146 -12.69 19.96 -2.06
N VAL A 147 -13.27 20.90 -1.33
CA VAL A 147 -13.08 21.02 0.13
C VAL A 147 -13.61 19.77 0.81
N GLY A 148 -12.80 19.21 1.72
CA GLY A 148 -13.19 18.03 2.52
C GLY A 148 -12.92 16.69 1.86
N THR A 149 -12.75 16.60 0.54
CA THR A 149 -12.42 15.36 -0.17
C THR A 149 -10.91 15.06 -0.11
N GLY A 150 -10.56 13.80 0.16
CA GLY A 150 -9.18 13.33 0.21
C GLY A 150 -8.80 12.76 1.57
N PHE A 151 -7.50 12.47 1.74
CA PHE A 151 -6.95 11.97 2.99
C PHE A 151 -7.06 13.01 4.10
N GLY A 152 -7.54 12.57 5.26
CA GLY A 152 -7.57 13.33 6.50
C GLY A 152 -6.37 12.98 7.39
N ALA A 153 -6.66 12.45 8.58
CA ALA A 153 -5.63 12.05 9.54
C ALA A 153 -4.97 10.73 9.20
N PHE A 154 -3.73 10.57 9.70
CA PHE A 154 -2.96 9.32 9.69
C PHE A 154 -2.52 8.99 11.11
N ALA A 155 -2.51 7.69 11.43
CA ALA A 155 -1.93 7.14 12.64
C ALA A 155 -1.08 5.92 12.29
N PHE A 156 0.12 5.84 12.88
CA PHE A 156 1.01 4.68 12.76
C PHE A 156 1.55 4.36 14.15
N GLN A 157 1.19 3.18 14.63
CA GLN A 157 1.64 2.69 15.94
C GLN A 157 2.61 1.52 15.75
N THR A 158 3.80 1.64 16.29
CA THR A 158 4.82 0.58 16.27
C THR A 158 4.99 0.00 17.67
N HIS A 159 4.86 -1.32 17.76
CA HIS A 159 4.92 -2.10 18.99
C HIS A 159 6.20 -2.94 19.00
N GLU A 160 7.29 -2.36 19.50
CA GLU A 160 8.65 -2.92 19.48
C GLU A 160 8.77 -4.23 20.26
N VAL A 161 7.91 -4.46 21.27
CA VAL A 161 7.88 -5.70 22.06
C VAL A 161 7.58 -6.93 21.21
N ASP A 162 6.89 -6.74 20.09
CA ASP A 162 6.48 -7.79 19.16
C ASP A 162 7.25 -7.76 17.82
N VAL A 163 8.36 -7.03 17.74
CA VAL A 163 9.18 -6.88 16.53
C VAL A 163 9.61 -8.21 15.91
N GLU A 164 9.86 -9.23 16.72
CA GLU A 164 10.32 -10.54 16.27
C GLU A 164 9.21 -11.48 15.77
N LEU A 165 7.95 -11.06 15.81
CA LEU A 165 6.86 -11.89 15.30
C LEU A 165 6.93 -12.10 13.79
N PHE A 166 7.59 -11.18 13.08
CA PHE A 166 7.84 -11.30 11.65
C PHE A 166 9.23 -10.76 11.31
N SER A 167 9.98 -11.55 10.54
CA SER A 167 11.21 -11.06 9.93
C SER A 167 11.40 -11.67 8.54
N ALA A 168 11.96 -10.88 7.63
CA ALA A 168 12.36 -11.30 6.30
C ALA A 168 13.83 -10.94 6.10
N VAL A 169 14.68 -11.95 5.94
CA VAL A 169 16.14 -11.78 5.87
C VAL A 169 16.68 -12.39 4.58
N VAL A 170 17.54 -11.63 3.89
CA VAL A 170 18.27 -12.14 2.72
C VAL A 170 19.60 -12.73 3.18
N SER A 171 19.83 -14.01 2.92
CA SER A 171 21.15 -14.64 3.15
C SER A 171 22.11 -14.25 2.03
N LEU A 172 23.21 -13.60 2.37
CA LEU A 172 24.33 -13.34 1.46
C LEU A 172 25.29 -14.51 1.35
N ALA A 173 25.15 -15.55 2.21
CA ALA A 173 25.99 -16.74 2.21
C ALA A 173 25.62 -17.73 1.09
N GLU A 174 24.40 -17.63 0.55
CA GLU A 174 23.96 -18.46 -0.57
C GLU A 174 24.22 -17.79 -1.93
N PRO A 175 24.62 -18.55 -2.95
CA PRO A 175 24.75 -18.03 -4.31
C PRO A 175 23.40 -17.41 -4.77
N ARG A 176 23.41 -16.15 -5.17
CA ARG A 176 22.26 -15.33 -5.61
C ARG A 176 21.33 -14.85 -4.52
N GLY A 177 21.66 -15.02 -3.24
CA GLY A 177 20.81 -14.70 -2.10
C GLY A 177 19.53 -15.56 -2.06
N ARG A 178 18.93 -15.63 -0.91
CA ARG A 178 17.61 -16.21 -0.72
C ARG A 178 16.90 -15.49 0.39
N LEU A 179 15.61 -15.21 0.20
CA LEU A 179 14.77 -14.63 1.22
C LEU A 179 14.27 -15.71 2.17
N PHE A 180 14.60 -15.58 3.46
CA PHE A 180 14.07 -16.39 4.54
C PHE A 180 13.05 -15.58 5.31
N ILE A 181 11.86 -16.16 5.49
CA ILE A 181 10.78 -15.52 6.22
C ILE A 181 10.51 -16.30 7.51
N ARG A 182 10.50 -15.58 8.62
CA ARG A 182 10.03 -16.07 9.91
C ARG A 182 8.73 -15.37 10.24
N ARG A 183 7.65 -16.14 10.36
CA ARG A 183 6.33 -15.68 10.75
C ARG A 183 5.85 -16.52 11.92
N GLN A 184 5.67 -15.91 13.08
CA GLN A 184 5.16 -16.62 14.25
C GLN A 184 3.63 -16.76 14.19
N ALA A 185 3.10 -17.85 14.74
CA ALA A 185 1.66 -18.14 14.70
C ALA A 185 0.79 -17.08 15.38
N ARG A 186 1.34 -16.36 16.38
CA ARG A 186 0.62 -15.31 17.11
C ARG A 186 0.58 -13.94 16.40
N LEU A 187 1.22 -13.81 15.21
CA LEU A 187 1.33 -12.53 14.49
C LEU A 187 -0.04 -11.89 14.21
N GLU A 188 -0.98 -12.65 13.64
CA GLU A 188 -2.32 -12.14 13.32
C GLU A 188 -3.10 -11.74 14.58
N ALA A 189 -2.96 -12.51 15.66
CA ALA A 189 -3.59 -12.16 16.94
C ALA A 189 -3.00 -10.88 17.54
N ALA A 190 -1.69 -10.65 17.40
CA ALA A 190 -1.06 -9.40 17.85
C ALA A 190 -1.54 -8.20 17.03
N TRP A 191 -1.62 -8.32 15.69
CA TRP A 191 -2.18 -7.26 14.85
C TRP A 191 -3.63 -6.91 15.23
N LEU A 192 -4.49 -7.93 15.48
CA LEU A 192 -5.86 -7.70 15.94
C LEU A 192 -5.88 -6.97 17.28
N GLY A 193 -5.01 -7.36 18.23
CA GLY A 193 -4.93 -6.73 19.54
C GLY A 193 -4.52 -5.25 19.52
N TYR A 194 -3.73 -4.84 18.51
CA TYR A 194 -3.28 -3.45 18.34
C TYR A 194 -4.14 -2.61 17.40
N ALA A 195 -5.04 -3.24 16.64
CA ALA A 195 -5.80 -2.56 15.60
C ALA A 195 -6.67 -1.43 16.12
N SER A 196 -7.37 -1.65 17.25
CA SER A 196 -8.26 -0.64 17.84
C SER A 196 -7.50 0.63 18.23
N GLY A 197 -6.31 0.51 18.81
CA GLY A 197 -5.51 1.67 19.22
C GLY A 197 -5.17 2.61 18.05
N ALA A 198 -4.79 2.07 16.90
CA ALA A 198 -4.51 2.87 15.71
C ALA A 198 -5.79 3.49 15.12
N VAL A 199 -6.92 2.78 15.21
CA VAL A 199 -8.23 3.30 14.81
C VAL A 199 -8.68 4.44 15.72
N ASP A 200 -8.57 4.28 17.04
CA ASP A 200 -8.92 5.32 18.01
C ASP A 200 -8.12 6.60 17.75
N GLU A 201 -6.81 6.47 17.61
CA GLU A 201 -5.92 7.60 17.37
C GLU A 201 -6.27 8.36 16.09
N VAL A 202 -6.53 7.65 14.98
CA VAL A 202 -6.83 8.32 13.72
C VAL A 202 -8.21 8.98 13.71
N LEU A 203 -9.19 8.36 14.36
CA LEU A 203 -10.53 8.95 14.51
C LEU A 203 -10.52 10.16 15.43
N GLU A 204 -9.79 10.11 16.55
CA GLU A 204 -9.60 11.26 17.45
C GLU A 204 -8.95 12.44 16.71
N LYS A 205 -7.86 12.20 15.98
CA LYS A 205 -7.18 13.23 15.16
C LYS A 205 -8.09 13.87 14.12
N GLU A 206 -9.02 13.12 13.55
CA GLU A 206 -9.97 13.60 12.55
C GLU A 206 -11.25 14.19 13.17
N GLY A 207 -11.48 13.98 14.47
CA GLY A 207 -12.70 14.39 15.18
C GLY A 207 -13.92 13.57 14.75
N LEU A 208 -13.74 12.29 14.45
CA LEU A 208 -14.79 11.36 14.01
C LEU A 208 -15.09 10.31 15.07
N THR A 209 -16.33 9.84 15.05
CA THR A 209 -16.75 8.62 15.75
C THR A 209 -16.82 7.44 14.77
N ARG A 210 -16.81 6.19 15.28
CA ARG A 210 -16.93 4.97 14.46
C ARG A 210 -18.19 4.94 13.60
N ASP A 211 -19.31 5.45 14.13
CA ASP A 211 -20.59 5.48 13.41
C ASP A 211 -20.54 6.36 12.17
N GLN A 212 -19.69 7.38 12.18
CA GLN A 212 -19.50 8.31 11.07
C GLN A 212 -18.61 7.77 9.96
N VAL A 213 -17.98 6.61 10.14
CA VAL A 213 -17.23 5.90 9.11
C VAL A 213 -18.17 4.96 8.36
N ASP A 214 -18.21 5.11 7.03
CA ASP A 214 -19.09 4.33 6.17
C ASP A 214 -18.47 2.99 5.76
N LEU A 215 -17.15 2.96 5.56
CA LEU A 215 -16.41 1.80 5.07
C LEU A 215 -15.04 1.69 5.76
N VAL A 216 -14.64 0.45 6.05
CA VAL A 216 -13.28 0.10 6.46
C VAL A 216 -12.66 -0.75 5.35
N VAL A 217 -11.52 -0.32 4.83
CA VAL A 217 -10.75 -1.04 3.80
C VAL A 217 -9.44 -1.53 4.41
N PRO A 218 -9.44 -2.73 4.99
CA PRO A 218 -8.25 -3.31 5.60
C PRO A 218 -7.37 -4.04 4.59
N ALA A 219 -6.11 -4.29 4.97
CA ALA A 219 -5.28 -5.28 4.29
C ALA A 219 -5.97 -6.66 4.30
N GLN A 220 -5.99 -7.32 3.15
CA GLN A 220 -6.63 -8.62 2.93
C GLN A 220 -5.65 -9.75 3.31
N ILE A 221 -5.48 -10.02 4.62
CA ILE A 221 -4.46 -10.93 5.15
C ILE A 221 -4.89 -12.39 5.03
N SER A 222 -6.01 -12.74 5.67
CA SER A 222 -6.62 -14.07 5.62
C SER A 222 -8.12 -13.97 5.93
N ALA A 223 -8.90 -14.96 5.53
CA ALA A 223 -10.33 -14.99 5.84
C ALA A 223 -10.57 -15.07 7.35
N ASP A 224 -9.76 -15.83 8.10
CA ASP A 224 -9.84 -15.89 9.56
C ASP A 224 -9.56 -14.52 10.20
N PHE A 225 -8.50 -13.85 9.76
CA PHE A 225 -8.17 -12.51 10.23
C PHE A 225 -9.32 -11.52 9.99
N LEU A 226 -9.85 -11.48 8.76
CA LEU A 226 -10.92 -10.55 8.38
C LEU A 226 -12.25 -10.85 9.11
N SER A 227 -12.53 -12.11 9.42
CA SER A 227 -13.73 -12.48 10.18
C SER A 227 -13.70 -11.98 11.64
N ARG A 228 -12.51 -11.81 12.21
CA ARG A 228 -12.27 -11.37 13.60
C ARG A 228 -12.02 -9.86 13.70
N LEU A 229 -11.61 -9.22 12.60
CA LEU A 229 -11.26 -7.81 12.59
C LEU A 229 -12.40 -6.88 13.00
N PRO A 230 -13.67 -7.06 12.54
CA PRO A 230 -14.78 -6.17 12.94
C PRO A 230 -14.94 -6.06 14.44
N GLU A 231 -14.90 -7.18 15.17
CA GLU A 231 -14.96 -7.20 16.63
C GLU A 231 -13.75 -6.50 17.25
N ALA A 232 -12.54 -6.77 16.74
CA ALA A 232 -11.30 -6.19 17.28
C ALA A 232 -11.23 -4.67 17.17
N ILE A 233 -11.87 -4.08 16.16
CA ILE A 233 -11.90 -2.62 15.93
C ILE A 233 -13.24 -1.97 16.28
N GLU A 234 -14.20 -2.75 16.79
CA GLU A 234 -15.53 -2.30 17.19
C GLU A 234 -16.34 -1.68 16.04
N PHE A 235 -16.35 -2.33 14.89
CA PHE A 235 -17.16 -1.95 13.73
C PHE A 235 -18.16 -3.04 13.36
N GLU A 236 -19.26 -2.65 12.73
CA GLU A 236 -20.15 -3.60 12.10
C GLU A 236 -19.45 -4.35 10.95
N ALA A 237 -19.59 -5.66 10.89
CA ALA A 237 -18.97 -6.48 9.85
C ALA A 237 -19.35 -6.03 8.42
N ALA A 238 -20.57 -5.51 8.24
CA ALA A 238 -21.06 -5.00 6.96
C ALA A 238 -20.28 -3.78 6.43
N LYS A 239 -19.61 -3.02 7.31
CA LYS A 239 -18.76 -1.89 6.94
C LYS A 239 -17.34 -2.31 6.55
N VAL A 240 -16.89 -3.52 6.89
CA VAL A 240 -15.54 -4.01 6.63
C VAL A 240 -15.50 -4.71 5.27
N VAL A 241 -14.63 -4.22 4.40
CA VAL A 241 -14.46 -4.77 3.05
C VAL A 241 -13.64 -6.06 3.12
N ASP A 242 -14.24 -7.17 2.68
CA ASP A 242 -13.60 -8.47 2.61
C ASP A 242 -13.63 -9.01 1.18
N PHE A 243 -12.45 -9.20 0.61
CA PHE A 243 -12.22 -9.82 -0.69
C PHE A 243 -11.37 -11.09 -0.60
N THR A 244 -11.10 -11.60 0.60
CA THR A 244 -10.18 -12.74 0.83
C THR A 244 -10.58 -14.00 0.08
N ALA A 245 -11.86 -14.18 -0.23
CA ALA A 245 -12.33 -15.30 -1.06
C ALA A 245 -11.69 -15.33 -2.47
N ASN A 246 -11.29 -14.17 -3.01
CA ASN A 246 -10.76 -14.04 -4.36
C ASN A 246 -9.47 -13.19 -4.46
N LEU A 247 -9.03 -12.63 -3.35
CA LEU A 247 -7.81 -11.83 -3.25
C LEU A 247 -6.96 -12.39 -2.09
N PRO A 248 -5.89 -13.13 -2.40
CA PRO A 248 -4.98 -13.63 -1.39
C PRO A 248 -4.19 -12.48 -0.76
N ASP A 249 -3.43 -12.76 0.31
CA ASP A 249 -2.50 -11.78 0.89
C ASP A 249 -1.49 -11.31 -0.17
N THR A 250 -1.50 -10.01 -0.41
CA THR A 250 -0.66 -9.33 -1.40
C THR A 250 0.36 -8.38 -0.75
N GLY A 251 0.56 -8.50 0.57
CA GLY A 251 1.57 -7.74 1.31
C GLY A 251 1.34 -6.22 1.24
N SER A 252 2.36 -5.47 0.87
CA SER A 252 2.29 -4.00 0.86
C SER A 252 1.23 -3.43 -0.08
N THR A 253 0.82 -4.18 -1.12
CA THR A 253 -0.19 -3.73 -2.09
C THR A 253 -1.63 -3.93 -1.61
N SER A 254 -1.84 -4.69 -0.55
CA SER A 254 -3.13 -5.29 -0.16
C SER A 254 -4.25 -4.27 0.04
N VAL A 255 -4.02 -3.22 0.81
CA VAL A 255 -5.03 -2.18 1.12
C VAL A 255 -5.52 -1.50 -0.16
N PHE A 256 -4.60 -1.11 -1.03
CA PHE A 256 -4.96 -0.33 -2.23
C PHE A 256 -5.40 -1.20 -3.41
N LEU A 257 -5.07 -2.49 -3.42
CA LEU A 257 -5.74 -3.45 -4.30
C LEU A 257 -7.19 -3.66 -3.88
N ALA A 258 -7.47 -3.79 -2.58
CA ALA A 258 -8.84 -3.87 -2.08
C ALA A 258 -9.63 -2.59 -2.41
N TRP A 259 -9.02 -1.41 -2.22
CA TRP A 259 -9.62 -0.13 -2.62
C TRP A 259 -9.94 -0.06 -4.12
N GLN A 260 -8.96 -0.37 -4.97
CA GLN A 260 -9.15 -0.34 -6.42
C GLN A 260 -10.24 -1.31 -6.87
N ARG A 261 -10.28 -2.50 -6.27
CA ARG A 261 -11.33 -3.48 -6.53
C ARG A 261 -12.71 -2.99 -6.07
N LEU A 262 -12.80 -2.42 -4.86
CA LEU A 262 -14.03 -1.83 -4.35
C LEU A 262 -14.57 -0.76 -5.31
N CYS A 263 -13.70 0.16 -5.77
CA CYS A 263 -14.09 1.19 -6.72
C CYS A 263 -14.55 0.64 -8.08
N ALA A 264 -13.96 -0.48 -8.53
CA ALA A 264 -14.35 -1.14 -9.78
C ALA A 264 -15.67 -1.89 -9.67
N GLU A 265 -15.98 -2.51 -8.53
CA GLU A 265 -17.22 -3.27 -8.31
C GLU A 265 -18.38 -2.35 -7.89
N ARG A 266 -18.12 -1.41 -7.00
CA ARG A 266 -19.09 -0.42 -6.53
C ARG A 266 -18.37 0.85 -6.10
N GLN A 267 -18.45 1.90 -6.87
CA GLN A 267 -17.89 3.20 -6.50
C GLN A 267 -18.54 3.69 -5.19
N PRO A 268 -17.77 3.93 -4.11
CA PRO A 268 -18.34 4.55 -2.93
C PRO A 268 -18.94 5.93 -3.25
N PRO A 269 -20.10 6.29 -2.70
CA PRO A 269 -20.72 7.59 -2.92
C PRO A 269 -19.79 8.76 -2.53
N ARG A 270 -19.93 9.90 -3.20
CA ARG A 270 -19.23 11.12 -2.79
C ARG A 270 -19.60 11.50 -1.36
N GLY A 271 -18.60 11.89 -0.57
CA GLY A 271 -18.75 12.20 0.84
C GLY A 271 -18.65 10.99 1.76
N SER A 272 -18.59 9.76 1.22
CA SER A 272 -18.34 8.56 2.06
C SER A 272 -17.02 8.68 2.80
N ARG A 273 -17.05 8.38 4.09
CA ARG A 273 -15.89 8.34 4.97
C ARG A 273 -15.33 6.93 5.02
N VAL A 274 -14.11 6.79 4.58
CA VAL A 274 -13.39 5.52 4.47
C VAL A 274 -12.26 5.49 5.48
N LEU A 275 -12.10 4.38 6.18
CA LEU A 275 -10.95 4.08 7.03
C LEU A 275 -10.08 3.05 6.32
N PHE A 276 -8.87 3.41 5.94
CA PHE A 276 -7.84 2.46 5.50
C PHE A 276 -7.10 1.89 6.70
N LEU A 277 -6.85 0.57 6.71
CA LEU A 277 -6.17 -0.11 7.80
C LEU A 277 -5.11 -1.07 7.27
N ALA A 278 -3.87 -0.83 7.63
CA ALA A 278 -2.69 -1.56 7.15
C ALA A 278 -1.94 -2.22 8.31
N PHE A 279 -1.33 -3.37 8.05
CA PHE A 279 -0.59 -4.14 9.04
C PHE A 279 0.81 -4.46 8.50
N GLY A 280 1.84 -4.05 9.21
CA GLY A 280 3.23 -4.19 8.82
C GLY A 280 4.06 -4.98 9.82
N SER A 281 5.26 -5.35 9.38
CA SER A 281 6.29 -5.89 10.26
C SER A 281 6.81 -4.82 11.22
N GLY A 282 7.39 -5.26 12.34
CA GLY A 282 8.05 -4.35 13.23
C GLY A 282 7.41 -3.96 14.56
N LEU A 283 6.30 -4.36 15.03
CA LEU A 283 4.97 -4.63 14.55
C LEU A 283 4.24 -3.31 14.36
N THR A 284 3.87 -2.96 13.15
CA THR A 284 3.24 -1.66 12.91
C THR A 284 1.78 -1.84 12.48
N VAL A 285 0.89 -1.05 13.05
CA VAL A 285 -0.49 -0.87 12.56
C VAL A 285 -0.63 0.56 12.06
N GLY A 286 -1.08 0.72 10.82
CA GLY A 286 -1.31 2.02 10.18
C GLY A 286 -2.79 2.22 9.86
N ALA A 287 -3.32 3.40 10.19
CA ALA A 287 -4.68 3.79 9.87
C ALA A 287 -4.69 5.17 9.18
N ALA A 288 -5.63 5.37 8.26
CA ALA A 288 -5.85 6.67 7.64
C ALA A 288 -7.33 6.88 7.31
N THR A 289 -7.83 8.09 7.53
CA THR A 289 -9.17 8.50 7.08
C THR A 289 -9.11 9.06 5.67
N TYR A 290 -10.17 8.83 4.91
CA TYR A 290 -10.33 9.33 3.55
C TYR A 290 -11.78 9.68 3.28
N THR A 291 -12.04 10.83 2.67
CA THR A 291 -13.38 11.23 2.21
C THR A 291 -13.42 11.19 0.68
N VAL A 292 -14.38 10.46 0.13
CA VAL A 292 -14.56 10.26 -1.32
C VAL A 292 -15.08 11.53 -2.01
#